data_028b8d100ce7ddd17f76bc5fcdf3601e
#
_entry.id   028b8d100ce7ddd17f76bc5fcdf3601e
#
_cell.length_a   1.000
_cell.length_b   1.000
_cell.length_c   1.000
_cell.angle_alpha   90.00
_cell.angle_beta   90.00
_cell.angle_gamma   90.00
#
_symmetry.space_group_name_H-M   'P 1'
#
loop_
_entity.id
_entity.type
_entity.pdbx_description
1 polymer ?
#
loop_
_entity_poly.entity_id
_entity_poly.type
_entity_poly.pdbx_seq_one_letter_code
_entity_poly.pdbx_strand_id
1 'polypeptide(L)'
;MISLIIAVYKNIKALELILQSINKQSFRNFEVLIAEDGQDEAMRLLIEQSHGRYNFSIKHYSHVDIGFRKIIIGNEAIRNAQGEYVIFIDGDCILHPRFVEEYYKAMKPGSFFFGRRVMLGPKLSKTLYDRPVLNTPSFLQLLLSDSKQVREGLYLPLLQSKEKVNREIWGCNWGVSKQHLLEVNGFDEDYTLPCFGEDLDIDWRLVKLGLKRYSLKNKVIQYHLYHPLIWDENIESRGRKLYEQKRDDGFAQCLNGIEKLSIKVQYDD
;
A
#
# COMPACT_ATOMS: atom_id res chain seq x y z
N MET A 1 -9.54 3.36 15.08
CA MET A 1 -8.36 4.06 14.50
C MET A 1 -7.86 3.30 13.30
N ILE A 2 -7.27 3.98 12.29
CA ILE A 2 -6.67 3.38 11.09
C ILE A 2 -5.14 3.56 11.15
N SER A 3 -4.38 2.55 10.74
CA SER A 3 -2.94 2.67 10.49
C SER A 3 -2.71 2.76 8.98
N LEU A 4 -2.10 3.85 8.52
CA LEU A 4 -1.74 4.05 7.12
C LEU A 4 -0.25 3.70 6.96
N ILE A 5 0.06 2.59 6.31
CA ILE A 5 1.43 2.15 6.03
C ILE A 5 1.85 2.65 4.66
N ILE A 6 2.97 3.35 4.61
CA ILE A 6 3.56 3.92 3.39
C ILE A 6 4.88 3.21 3.12
N ALA A 7 4.94 2.41 2.07
CA ALA A 7 6.19 1.80 1.64
C ALA A 7 7.01 2.78 0.82
N VAL A 8 8.19 3.15 1.28
CA VAL A 8 9.05 4.17 0.64
C VAL A 8 10.44 3.62 0.31
N TYR A 9 11.03 4.16 -0.77
CA TYR A 9 12.41 3.91 -1.16
C TYR A 9 12.98 5.14 -1.87
N LYS A 10 13.98 5.78 -1.29
CA LYS A 10 14.82 6.87 -1.84
C LYS A 10 14.10 8.11 -2.43
N ASN A 11 12.78 8.18 -2.48
CA ASN A 11 12.05 9.29 -3.10
C ASN A 11 11.49 10.27 -2.04
N ILE A 12 12.38 11.10 -1.48
CA ILE A 12 12.10 12.06 -0.41
C ILE A 12 11.04 13.09 -0.83
N LYS A 13 11.14 13.60 -2.06
CA LYS A 13 10.20 14.61 -2.57
C LYS A 13 8.80 14.05 -2.74
N ALA A 14 8.67 12.78 -3.15
CA ALA A 14 7.36 12.13 -3.22
C ALA A 14 6.76 11.97 -1.82
N LEU A 15 7.55 11.50 -0.84
CA LEU A 15 7.08 11.38 0.54
C LEU A 15 6.60 12.74 1.10
N GLU A 16 7.29 13.83 0.84
CA GLU A 16 6.86 15.16 1.27
C GLU A 16 5.47 15.52 0.69
N LEU A 17 5.23 15.28 -0.60
CA LEU A 17 3.93 15.50 -1.22
C LEU A 17 2.85 14.58 -0.64
N ILE A 18 3.18 13.34 -0.33
CA ILE A 18 2.26 12.39 0.30
C ILE A 18 1.87 12.87 1.68
N LEU A 19 2.84 13.25 2.53
CA LEU A 19 2.56 13.79 3.87
C LEU A 19 1.69 15.05 3.82
N GLN A 20 1.92 15.94 2.85
CA GLN A 20 1.04 17.09 2.61
C GLN A 20 -0.38 16.65 2.23
N SER A 21 -0.55 15.59 1.44
CA SER A 21 -1.86 15.06 1.06
C SER A 21 -2.59 14.40 2.23
N ILE A 22 -1.84 13.71 3.10
CA ILE A 22 -2.35 13.12 4.34
C ILE A 22 -2.81 14.21 5.30
N ASN A 23 -2.09 15.31 5.39
CA ASN A 23 -2.50 16.46 6.21
C ASN A 23 -3.83 17.10 5.76
N LYS A 24 -4.24 16.86 4.51
CA LYS A 24 -5.53 17.33 3.95
C LYS A 24 -6.67 16.31 4.10
N GLN A 25 -6.46 15.17 4.76
CA GLN A 25 -7.51 14.18 4.93
C GLN A 25 -8.66 14.72 5.79
N SER A 26 -9.89 14.42 5.40
CA SER A 26 -11.11 14.79 6.16
C SER A 26 -11.32 13.97 7.42
N PHE A 27 -10.87 12.71 7.41
CA PHE A 27 -10.85 11.84 8.59
C PHE A 27 -9.54 12.02 9.35
N ARG A 28 -9.57 12.02 10.71
CA ARG A 28 -8.43 12.39 11.55
C ARG A 28 -7.96 11.29 12.52
N ASN A 29 -8.79 10.26 12.73
CA ASN A 29 -8.43 9.19 13.67
C ASN A 29 -7.58 8.10 13.00
N PHE A 30 -6.33 8.48 12.64
CA PHE A 30 -5.35 7.58 12.05
C PHE A 30 -3.92 7.92 12.50
N GLU A 31 -3.03 6.97 12.33
CA GLU A 31 -1.58 7.12 12.42
C GLU A 31 -0.92 6.80 11.08
N VAL A 32 0.28 7.29 10.87
CA VAL A 32 1.11 7.02 9.69
C VAL A 32 2.35 6.23 10.11
N LEU A 33 2.58 5.11 9.42
CA LEU A 33 3.78 4.30 9.58
C LEU A 33 4.55 4.32 8.26
N ILE A 34 5.73 4.90 8.28
CA ILE A 34 6.62 4.94 7.11
C ILE A 34 7.51 3.71 7.19
N ALA A 35 7.35 2.81 6.22
CA ALA A 35 8.14 1.59 6.03
C ALA A 35 9.18 1.85 4.93
N GLU A 36 10.40 2.22 5.33
CA GLU A 36 11.49 2.52 4.41
C GLU A 36 12.31 1.28 4.10
N ASP A 37 12.28 0.87 2.82
CA ASP A 37 13.15 -0.20 2.32
C ASP A 37 14.57 0.35 2.06
N GLY A 38 15.24 0.71 3.13
CA GLY A 38 16.54 1.36 3.13
C GLY A 38 16.79 2.14 4.42
N GLN A 39 17.87 2.90 4.43
CA GLN A 39 18.29 3.77 5.52
C GLN A 39 18.86 5.07 4.94
N ASP A 40 18.01 5.91 4.37
CA ASP A 40 18.40 7.18 3.76
C ASP A 40 18.38 8.31 4.79
N GLU A 41 19.53 8.96 5.00
CA GLU A 41 19.67 10.03 5.99
C GLU A 41 18.76 11.23 5.69
N ALA A 42 18.57 11.58 4.41
CA ALA A 42 17.69 12.67 4.05
C ALA A 42 16.21 12.31 4.24
N MET A 43 15.83 11.01 4.10
CA MET A 43 14.52 10.50 4.44
C MET A 43 14.27 10.62 5.94
N ARG A 44 15.22 10.18 6.77
CA ARG A 44 15.18 10.30 8.22
C ARG A 44 14.99 11.75 8.66
N LEU A 45 15.79 12.67 8.10
CA LEU A 45 15.70 14.10 8.42
C LEU A 45 14.35 14.72 8.01
N LEU A 46 13.80 14.36 6.84
CA LEU A 46 12.46 14.80 6.42
C LEU A 46 11.40 14.35 7.44
N ILE A 47 11.47 13.09 7.86
CA ILE A 47 10.49 12.51 8.80
C ILE A 47 10.61 13.21 10.16
N GLU A 48 11.83 13.41 10.68
CA GLU A 48 12.05 14.14 11.94
C GLU A 48 11.51 15.56 11.88
N GLN A 49 11.75 16.29 10.80
CA GLN A 49 11.21 17.64 10.57
C GLN A 49 9.68 17.66 10.40
N SER A 50 9.09 16.51 10.08
CA SER A 50 7.64 16.36 9.93
C SER A 50 6.93 16.17 11.27
N HIS A 51 7.63 15.76 12.34
CA HIS A 51 7.07 15.69 13.68
C HIS A 51 6.66 17.08 14.18
N GLY A 52 5.42 17.19 14.63
CA GLY A 52 4.84 18.48 15.07
C GLY A 52 4.42 19.44 13.93
N ARG A 53 4.85 19.20 12.69
CA ARG A 53 4.38 19.96 11.52
C ARG A 53 2.98 19.52 11.06
N TYR A 54 2.63 18.28 11.27
CA TYR A 54 1.36 17.67 10.86
C TYR A 54 0.51 17.24 12.06
N ASN A 55 -0.82 17.23 11.88
CA ASN A 55 -1.78 16.88 12.92
C ASN A 55 -2.07 15.38 13.03
N PHE A 56 -1.07 14.55 12.79
CA PHE A 56 -1.12 13.08 12.94
C PHE A 56 0.22 12.55 13.41
N SER A 57 0.21 11.39 14.05
CA SER A 57 1.44 10.73 14.48
C SER A 57 2.14 10.08 13.29
N ILE A 58 3.46 10.18 13.26
CA ILE A 58 4.32 9.52 12.27
C ILE A 58 5.27 8.61 13.03
N LYS A 59 5.38 7.36 12.59
CA LYS A 59 6.40 6.41 13.02
C LYS A 59 7.24 6.01 11.82
N HIS A 60 8.53 5.83 12.00
CA HIS A 60 9.46 5.47 10.95
C HIS A 60 10.13 4.14 11.27
N TYR A 61 10.04 3.22 10.35
CA TYR A 61 10.72 1.92 10.37
C TYR A 61 11.63 1.86 9.15
N SER A 62 12.87 1.46 9.36
CA SER A 62 13.89 1.39 8.31
C SER A 62 14.87 0.25 8.59
N HIS A 63 15.52 -0.25 7.58
CA HIS A 63 16.57 -1.25 7.69
C HIS A 63 17.67 -1.00 6.65
N VAL A 64 18.83 -1.62 6.84
CA VAL A 64 19.94 -1.51 5.88
C VAL A 64 19.49 -1.90 4.48
N ASP A 65 19.85 -1.08 3.48
CA ASP A 65 19.52 -1.29 2.05
C ASP A 65 20.33 -2.48 1.50
N ILE A 66 19.70 -3.65 1.42
CA ILE A 66 20.27 -4.91 0.93
C ILE A 66 19.28 -5.53 -0.07
N GLY A 67 19.09 -4.89 -1.23
CA GLY A 67 18.14 -5.32 -2.24
C GLY A 67 16.68 -5.12 -1.84
N PHE A 68 15.75 -5.73 -2.58
CA PHE A 68 14.33 -5.56 -2.36
C PHE A 68 13.84 -6.26 -1.10
N ARG A 69 13.46 -5.50 -0.08
CA ARG A 69 12.98 -6.00 1.21
C ARG A 69 11.76 -5.21 1.73
N LYS A 70 11.04 -4.57 0.80
CA LYS A 70 9.80 -3.81 1.07
C LYS A 70 8.84 -4.53 2.01
N ILE A 71 8.67 -5.84 1.81
CA ILE A 71 7.72 -6.65 2.59
C ILE A 71 8.20 -6.94 4.02
N ILE A 72 9.51 -7.03 4.25
CA ILE A 72 10.07 -7.24 5.59
C ILE A 72 9.77 -6.02 6.46
N ILE A 73 10.09 -4.82 5.96
CA ILE A 73 9.80 -3.59 6.69
C ILE A 73 8.29 -3.31 6.77
N GLY A 74 7.53 -3.77 5.77
CA GLY A 74 6.07 -3.77 5.78
C GLY A 74 5.50 -4.63 6.90
N ASN A 75 6.05 -5.82 7.15
CA ASN A 75 5.68 -6.70 8.26
C ASN A 75 6.03 -6.08 9.62
N GLU A 76 7.15 -5.40 9.72
CA GLU A 76 7.50 -4.66 10.93
C GLU A 76 6.48 -3.54 11.21
N ALA A 77 6.09 -2.79 10.18
CA ALA A 77 5.05 -1.78 10.31
C ALA A 77 3.69 -2.39 10.71
N ILE A 78 3.29 -3.53 10.14
CA ILE A 78 2.07 -4.26 10.54
C ILE A 78 2.11 -4.64 12.01
N ARG A 79 3.23 -5.21 12.48
CA ARG A 79 3.41 -5.62 13.88
C ARG A 79 3.16 -4.44 14.83
N ASN A 80 3.69 -3.27 14.49
CA ASN A 80 3.66 -2.06 15.31
C ASN A 80 2.45 -1.14 15.06
N ALA A 81 1.58 -1.46 14.10
CA ALA A 81 0.35 -0.73 13.83
C ALA A 81 -0.60 -0.79 15.04
N GLN A 82 -1.17 0.35 15.41
CA GLN A 82 -2.12 0.46 16.55
C GLN A 82 -3.58 0.50 16.08
N GLY A 83 -3.81 0.75 14.78
CA GLY A 83 -5.14 0.76 14.18
C GLY A 83 -5.75 -0.63 14.06
N GLU A 84 -7.05 -0.71 14.24
CA GLU A 84 -7.84 -1.92 13.99
C GLU A 84 -7.80 -2.32 12.50
N TYR A 85 -7.71 -1.32 11.63
CA TYR A 85 -7.58 -1.49 10.19
C TYR A 85 -6.27 -0.89 9.69
N VAL A 86 -5.68 -1.56 8.71
CA VAL A 86 -4.44 -1.15 8.05
C VAL A 86 -4.73 -0.85 6.58
N ILE A 87 -4.22 0.27 6.10
CA ILE A 87 -4.25 0.65 4.68
C ILE A 87 -2.81 0.72 4.18
N PHE A 88 -2.56 0.15 3.01
CA PHE A 88 -1.26 0.17 2.34
C PHE A 88 -1.28 1.11 1.14
N ILE A 89 -0.25 1.96 1.04
CA ILE A 89 0.02 2.81 -0.11
C ILE A 89 1.50 2.76 -0.47
N ASP A 90 1.82 3.01 -1.74
CA ASP A 90 3.21 3.19 -2.18
C ASP A 90 3.69 4.62 -1.93
N GLY A 91 5.01 4.77 -1.78
CA GLY A 91 5.72 6.03 -1.50
C GLY A 91 5.81 7.01 -2.68
N ASP A 92 4.96 6.84 -3.68
CA ASP A 92 4.81 7.71 -4.84
C ASP A 92 3.34 8.04 -5.16
N CYS A 93 2.43 7.78 -4.21
CA CYS A 93 0.99 7.92 -4.37
C CYS A 93 0.40 9.04 -3.49
N ILE A 94 0.07 10.18 -4.09
CA ILE A 94 -0.65 11.29 -3.45
C ILE A 94 -2.11 10.89 -3.25
N LEU A 95 -2.71 11.23 -2.12
CA LEU A 95 -4.06 10.85 -1.75
C LEU A 95 -5.09 11.95 -2.01
N HIS A 96 -6.29 11.55 -2.45
CA HIS A 96 -7.46 12.42 -2.45
C HIS A 96 -7.87 12.78 -1.01
N PRO A 97 -8.38 14.00 -0.72
CA PRO A 97 -8.72 14.41 0.64
C PRO A 97 -9.73 13.53 1.40
N ARG A 98 -10.53 12.73 0.69
CA ARG A 98 -11.49 11.79 1.26
C ARG A 98 -11.00 10.34 1.32
N PHE A 99 -9.75 10.07 0.99
CA PHE A 99 -9.23 8.72 0.84
C PHE A 99 -9.39 7.87 2.11
N VAL A 100 -8.89 8.34 3.23
CA VAL A 100 -8.96 7.60 4.50
C VAL A 100 -10.41 7.51 5.02
N GLU A 101 -11.21 8.55 4.83
CA GLU A 101 -12.63 8.57 5.20
C GLU A 101 -13.43 7.50 4.46
N GLU A 102 -13.20 7.34 3.15
CA GLU A 102 -13.91 6.34 2.35
C GLU A 102 -13.51 4.90 2.72
N TYR A 103 -12.26 4.67 3.09
CA TYR A 103 -11.86 3.40 3.69
C TYR A 103 -12.57 3.16 5.02
N TYR A 104 -12.55 4.14 5.92
CA TYR A 104 -13.19 4.02 7.23
C TYR A 104 -14.69 3.66 7.12
N LYS A 105 -15.40 4.29 6.18
CA LYS A 105 -16.83 4.01 5.93
C LYS A 105 -17.07 2.61 5.34
N ALA A 106 -16.12 2.09 4.60
CA ALA A 106 -16.28 0.81 3.89
C ALA A 106 -15.86 -0.39 4.75
N MET A 107 -14.91 -0.22 5.65
CA MET A 107 -14.30 -1.30 6.42
C MET A 107 -15.32 -2.03 7.30
N LYS A 108 -15.34 -3.35 7.18
CA LYS A 108 -16.21 -4.25 7.94
C LYS A 108 -15.53 -5.61 8.12
N PRO A 109 -15.89 -6.38 9.16
CA PRO A 109 -15.35 -7.72 9.39
C PRO A 109 -15.54 -8.65 8.18
N GLY A 110 -14.62 -9.62 8.03
CA GLY A 110 -14.68 -10.62 6.96
C GLY A 110 -14.48 -10.09 5.55
N SER A 111 -13.89 -8.88 5.43
CA SER A 111 -13.72 -8.23 4.14
C SER A 111 -12.40 -7.46 4.05
N PHE A 112 -11.90 -7.33 2.84
CA PHE A 112 -10.81 -6.41 2.52
C PHE A 112 -11.15 -5.60 1.26
N PHE A 113 -10.49 -4.48 1.12
CA PHE A 113 -10.89 -3.43 0.19
C PHE A 113 -9.71 -2.97 -0.63
N PHE A 114 -9.96 -2.59 -1.88
CA PHE A 114 -8.94 -2.04 -2.74
C PHE A 114 -9.47 -0.92 -3.64
N GLY A 115 -8.57 0.00 -3.97
CA GLY A 115 -8.75 1.01 -4.98
C GLY A 115 -7.89 0.78 -6.22
N ARG A 116 -7.85 1.79 -7.05
CA ARG A 116 -6.94 1.90 -8.21
C ARG A 116 -6.28 3.28 -8.15
N ARG A 117 -5.39 3.56 -9.08
CA ARG A 117 -4.64 4.82 -9.12
C ARG A 117 -4.75 5.50 -10.48
N VAL A 118 -4.77 6.82 -10.48
CA VAL A 118 -4.52 7.63 -11.66
C VAL A 118 -3.01 7.64 -11.91
N MET A 119 -2.58 7.36 -13.12
CA MET A 119 -1.17 7.45 -13.49
C MET A 119 -0.89 8.86 -13.98
N LEU A 120 -0.29 9.69 -13.15
CA LEU A 120 0.07 11.06 -13.55
C LEU A 120 1.14 11.04 -14.64
N GLY A 121 0.99 11.91 -15.62
CA GLY A 121 2.01 12.08 -16.65
C GLY A 121 3.23 12.87 -16.15
N PRO A 122 4.36 12.82 -16.88
CA PRO A 122 5.61 13.50 -16.47
C PRO A 122 5.45 15.00 -16.30
N LYS A 123 4.65 15.68 -17.14
CA LYS A 123 4.45 17.14 -17.05
C LYS A 123 3.68 17.52 -15.79
N LEU A 124 2.58 16.82 -15.50
CA LEU A 124 1.78 17.10 -14.31
C LEU A 124 2.55 16.74 -13.03
N SER A 125 3.25 15.61 -13.01
CA SER A 125 4.09 15.21 -11.86
C SER A 125 5.19 16.24 -11.60
N LYS A 126 5.90 16.72 -12.64
CA LYS A 126 6.88 17.79 -12.51
C LYS A 126 6.27 19.05 -11.90
N THR A 127 5.10 19.46 -12.35
CA THR A 127 4.39 20.62 -11.81
C THR A 127 4.10 20.48 -10.30
N LEU A 128 3.78 19.26 -9.84
CA LEU A 128 3.52 18.99 -8.41
C LEU A 128 4.82 19.03 -7.60
N TYR A 129 5.93 18.48 -8.12
CA TYR A 129 7.24 18.52 -7.48
C TYR A 129 7.82 19.93 -7.35
N ASP A 130 7.52 20.80 -8.31
CA ASP A 130 8.05 22.17 -8.35
C ASP A 130 7.27 23.14 -7.43
N ARG A 131 6.13 22.71 -6.85
CA ARG A 131 5.30 23.55 -5.98
C ARG A 131 5.65 23.37 -4.51
N PRO A 132 5.78 24.46 -3.74
CA PRO A 132 6.04 24.37 -2.30
C PRO A 132 4.86 23.79 -1.51
N VAL A 133 3.64 23.93 -2.04
CA VAL A 133 2.41 23.43 -1.43
C VAL A 133 1.65 22.57 -2.43
N LEU A 134 1.33 21.35 -2.02
CA LEU A 134 0.54 20.43 -2.81
C LEU A 134 -0.88 20.96 -3.04
N ASN A 135 -1.30 21.03 -4.30
CA ASN A 135 -2.70 21.10 -4.69
C ASN A 135 -3.07 19.79 -5.37
N THR A 136 -3.95 19.01 -4.74
CA THR A 136 -4.44 17.75 -5.32
C THR A 136 -5.07 18.02 -6.69
N PRO A 137 -4.71 17.29 -7.75
CA PRO A 137 -5.23 17.53 -9.10
C PRO A 137 -6.75 17.41 -9.14
N SER A 138 -7.44 18.41 -9.72
CA SER A 138 -8.86 18.31 -10.03
C SER A 138 -9.10 17.36 -11.20
N PHE A 139 -10.32 16.81 -11.31
CA PHE A 139 -10.66 15.92 -12.43
C PHE A 139 -10.48 16.58 -13.79
N LEU A 140 -10.80 17.88 -13.91
CA LEU A 140 -10.59 18.63 -15.15
C LEU A 140 -9.09 18.76 -15.49
N GLN A 141 -8.25 19.01 -14.50
CA GLN A 141 -6.79 19.04 -14.72
C GLN A 141 -6.26 17.67 -15.18
N LEU A 142 -6.79 16.56 -14.65
CA LEU A 142 -6.44 15.23 -15.11
C LEU A 142 -6.83 14.99 -16.56
N LEU A 143 -8.04 15.40 -16.97
CA LEU A 143 -8.51 15.27 -18.35
C LEU A 143 -7.68 16.06 -19.36
N LEU A 144 -7.17 17.22 -18.95
CA LEU A 144 -6.37 18.12 -19.79
C LEU A 144 -4.86 17.83 -19.72
N SER A 145 -4.45 16.87 -18.87
CA SER A 145 -3.05 16.53 -18.67
C SER A 145 -2.59 15.34 -19.53
N ASP A 146 -1.29 15.02 -19.40
CA ASP A 146 -0.66 13.84 -19.98
C ASP A 146 -0.87 12.56 -19.14
N SER A 147 -1.81 12.58 -18.20
CA SER A 147 -2.10 11.47 -17.29
C SER A 147 -2.87 10.33 -17.97
N LYS A 148 -2.71 9.10 -17.43
CA LYS A 148 -3.44 7.91 -17.86
C LYS A 148 -4.40 7.43 -16.78
N GLN A 149 -5.37 6.59 -17.16
CA GLN A 149 -6.38 6.05 -16.24
C GLN A 149 -7.16 7.15 -15.50
N VAL A 150 -7.36 8.30 -16.12
CA VAL A 150 -7.98 9.51 -15.51
C VAL A 150 -9.37 9.24 -14.93
N ARG A 151 -10.10 8.24 -15.45
CA ARG A 151 -11.41 7.83 -14.93
C ARG A 151 -11.35 7.35 -13.47
N GLU A 152 -10.20 6.88 -13.02
CA GLU A 152 -9.98 6.48 -11.62
C GLU A 152 -9.94 7.70 -10.68
N GLY A 153 -9.73 8.91 -11.23
CA GLY A 153 -9.72 10.18 -10.50
C GLY A 153 -11.11 10.84 -10.32
N LEU A 154 -12.17 10.24 -10.88
CA LEU A 154 -13.53 10.75 -10.69
C LEU A 154 -14.08 10.31 -9.34
N TYR A 155 -14.35 11.26 -8.44
CA TYR A 155 -14.85 10.96 -7.10
C TYR A 155 -16.39 10.80 -7.10
N LEU A 156 -16.85 9.61 -6.76
CA LEU A 156 -18.28 9.22 -6.76
C LEU A 156 -18.63 8.50 -5.44
N PRO A 157 -18.78 9.23 -4.32
CA PRO A 157 -18.94 8.65 -2.98
C PRO A 157 -20.21 7.81 -2.79
N LEU A 158 -21.25 8.08 -3.59
CA LEU A 158 -22.52 7.36 -3.51
C LEU A 158 -22.51 6.00 -4.24
N LEU A 159 -21.47 5.69 -5.01
CA LEU A 159 -21.36 4.37 -5.63
C LEU A 159 -21.25 3.28 -4.56
N GLN A 160 -22.02 2.22 -4.74
CA GLN A 160 -21.90 1.04 -3.88
C GLN A 160 -20.59 0.30 -4.16
N SER A 161 -19.94 -0.13 -3.08
CA SER A 161 -18.77 -1.02 -3.17
C SER A 161 -19.23 -2.39 -3.70
N LYS A 162 -18.50 -2.92 -4.70
CA LYS A 162 -18.87 -4.19 -5.35
C LYS A 162 -17.84 -5.27 -4.99
N GLU A 163 -18.34 -6.43 -4.61
CA GLU A 163 -17.50 -7.63 -4.44
C GLU A 163 -16.84 -7.98 -5.78
N LYS A 164 -15.57 -8.38 -5.75
CA LYS A 164 -14.75 -8.73 -6.90
C LYS A 164 -14.07 -10.08 -6.70
N VAL A 165 -14.54 -11.08 -7.42
CA VAL A 165 -13.96 -12.43 -7.37
C VAL A 165 -12.70 -12.51 -8.25
N ASN A 166 -12.73 -11.92 -9.43
CA ASN A 166 -11.69 -12.05 -10.47
C ASN A 166 -10.81 -10.80 -10.63
N ARG A 167 -10.53 -10.09 -9.54
CA ARG A 167 -9.64 -8.91 -9.56
C ARG A 167 -8.86 -8.83 -8.27
N GLU A 168 -7.58 -9.05 -8.37
CA GLU A 168 -6.62 -8.97 -7.28
C GLU A 168 -6.36 -7.51 -6.86
N ILE A 169 -5.82 -7.35 -5.65
CA ILE A 169 -5.31 -6.06 -5.19
C ILE A 169 -4.04 -5.66 -5.97
N TRP A 170 -3.70 -4.39 -5.87
CA TRP A 170 -2.37 -3.87 -6.19
C TRP A 170 -1.77 -3.34 -4.91
N GLY A 171 -0.53 -3.63 -4.63
CA GLY A 171 0.16 -3.29 -3.39
C GLY A 171 0.03 -1.81 -2.95
N CYS A 172 -0.27 -0.94 -3.90
CA CYS A 172 -0.34 0.51 -3.70
C CYS A 172 -1.63 1.05 -3.09
N ASN A 173 -2.74 0.30 -3.06
CA ASN A 173 -4.06 0.84 -2.66
C ASN A 173 -5.00 -0.25 -2.18
N TRP A 174 -4.82 -0.69 -0.96
CA TRP A 174 -5.70 -1.69 -0.35
C TRP A 174 -5.69 -1.59 1.17
N GLY A 175 -6.69 -2.20 1.82
CA GLY A 175 -6.79 -2.19 3.27
C GLY A 175 -7.63 -3.34 3.81
N VAL A 176 -7.29 -3.78 5.02
CA VAL A 176 -7.90 -4.91 5.72
C VAL A 176 -7.77 -4.71 7.23
N SER A 177 -8.50 -5.48 8.05
CA SER A 177 -8.27 -5.46 9.50
C SER A 177 -6.87 -5.99 9.85
N LYS A 178 -6.24 -5.41 10.87
CA LYS A 178 -4.95 -5.89 11.39
C LYS A 178 -5.02 -7.34 11.83
N GLN A 179 -6.14 -7.75 12.42
CA GLN A 179 -6.34 -9.13 12.84
C GLN A 179 -6.16 -10.11 11.68
N HIS A 180 -6.77 -9.88 10.52
CA HIS A 180 -6.63 -10.77 9.38
C HIS A 180 -5.22 -10.76 8.79
N LEU A 181 -4.47 -9.65 8.88
CA LEU A 181 -3.05 -9.64 8.53
C LEU A 181 -2.24 -10.57 9.44
N LEU A 182 -2.52 -10.56 10.74
CA LEU A 182 -1.86 -11.46 11.70
C LEU A 182 -2.27 -12.93 11.47
N GLU A 183 -3.53 -13.19 11.15
CA GLU A 183 -4.03 -14.54 10.85
C GLU A 183 -3.35 -15.15 9.61
N VAL A 184 -3.05 -14.36 8.59
CA VAL A 184 -2.28 -14.83 7.42
C VAL A 184 -0.76 -14.71 7.61
N ASN A 185 -0.29 -14.27 8.79
CA ASN A 185 1.12 -14.04 9.13
C ASN A 185 1.79 -12.92 8.30
N GLY A 186 1.03 -11.88 7.92
CA GLY A 186 1.54 -10.76 7.13
C GLY A 186 1.91 -11.12 5.70
N PHE A 187 2.85 -10.38 5.14
CA PHE A 187 3.45 -10.71 3.84
C PHE A 187 4.42 -11.88 3.97
N ASP A 188 4.54 -12.68 2.92
CA ASP A 188 5.53 -13.77 2.85
C ASP A 188 6.90 -13.20 2.45
N GLU A 189 7.87 -13.27 3.35
CA GLU A 189 9.21 -12.69 3.18
C GLU A 189 10.12 -13.49 2.23
N ASP A 190 9.61 -14.56 1.64
CA ASP A 190 10.30 -15.26 0.56
C ASP A 190 10.27 -14.48 -0.77
N TYR A 191 9.37 -13.48 -0.89
CA TYR A 191 9.35 -12.56 -2.04
C TYR A 191 10.45 -11.50 -1.90
N THR A 192 11.63 -11.79 -2.38
CA THR A 192 12.82 -10.93 -2.31
C THR A 192 13.13 -10.18 -3.60
N LEU A 193 12.20 -10.18 -4.56
CA LEU A 193 12.33 -9.53 -5.87
C LEU A 193 11.17 -8.56 -6.11
N PRO A 194 11.42 -7.39 -6.73
CA PRO A 194 10.37 -6.47 -7.11
C PRO A 194 9.52 -7.01 -8.27
N CYS A 195 8.45 -6.34 -8.60
CA CYS A 195 7.60 -6.49 -9.78
C CYS A 195 6.47 -7.50 -9.71
N PHE A 196 6.56 -8.60 -8.99
CA PHE A 196 5.49 -9.60 -9.03
C PHE A 196 5.46 -10.52 -7.80
N GLY A 197 4.29 -10.68 -7.24
CA GLY A 197 3.93 -11.83 -6.41
C GLY A 197 3.48 -11.49 -5.00
N GLU A 198 4.12 -10.56 -4.31
CA GLU A 198 3.90 -10.29 -2.88
C GLU A 198 2.48 -9.81 -2.55
N ASP A 199 1.91 -8.98 -3.41
CA ASP A 199 0.54 -8.47 -3.27
C ASP A 199 -0.51 -9.49 -3.72
N LEU A 200 -0.22 -10.25 -4.77
CA LEU A 200 -1.07 -11.34 -5.24
C LEU A 200 -1.13 -12.48 -4.22
N ASP A 201 -0.01 -12.78 -3.58
CA ASP A 201 0.10 -13.83 -2.58
C ASP A 201 -0.74 -13.51 -1.33
N ILE A 202 -0.57 -12.32 -0.76
CA ILE A 202 -1.36 -11.93 0.42
C ILE A 202 -2.85 -11.80 0.08
N ASP A 203 -3.20 -11.31 -1.11
CA ASP A 203 -4.57 -11.27 -1.61
C ASP A 203 -5.19 -12.66 -1.67
N TRP A 204 -4.48 -13.62 -2.25
CA TRP A 204 -4.94 -15.01 -2.34
C TRP A 204 -5.11 -15.65 -0.96
N ARG A 205 -4.18 -15.42 -0.03
CA ARG A 205 -4.25 -15.95 1.34
C ARG A 205 -5.43 -15.38 2.13
N LEU A 206 -5.72 -14.08 1.96
CA LEU A 206 -6.91 -13.45 2.56
C LEU A 206 -8.21 -14.07 2.01
N VAL A 207 -8.29 -14.30 0.69
CA VAL A 207 -9.44 -15.00 0.09
C VAL A 207 -9.55 -16.43 0.58
N LYS A 208 -8.44 -17.14 0.72
CA LYS A 208 -8.39 -18.52 1.25
C LYS A 208 -8.83 -18.58 2.72
N LEU A 209 -8.55 -17.53 3.49
CA LEU A 209 -9.07 -17.37 4.87
C LEU A 209 -10.59 -17.12 4.90
N GLY A 210 -11.24 -16.95 3.75
CA GLY A 210 -12.68 -16.73 3.61
C GLY A 210 -13.11 -15.25 3.51
N LEU A 211 -12.18 -14.32 3.41
CA LEU A 211 -12.53 -12.91 3.27
C LEU A 211 -13.07 -12.58 1.88
N LYS A 212 -13.98 -11.62 1.84
CA LYS A 212 -14.54 -11.08 0.60
C LYS A 212 -13.80 -9.82 0.18
N ARG A 213 -13.47 -9.74 -1.09
CA ARG A 213 -12.76 -8.63 -1.72
C ARG A 213 -13.73 -7.62 -2.31
N TYR A 214 -13.63 -6.33 -1.91
CA TYR A 214 -14.49 -5.25 -2.40
C TYR A 214 -13.70 -4.15 -3.09
N SER A 215 -14.20 -3.71 -4.25
CA SER A 215 -13.65 -2.56 -4.95
C SER A 215 -14.25 -1.26 -4.42
N LEU A 216 -13.38 -0.33 -4.03
CA LEU A 216 -13.69 1.07 -3.69
C LEU A 216 -13.35 2.01 -4.86
N LYS A 217 -13.40 1.51 -6.08
CA LYS A 217 -13.18 2.33 -7.28
C LYS A 217 -14.00 3.61 -7.21
N ASN A 218 -13.39 4.74 -7.60
CA ASN A 218 -14.00 6.06 -7.59
C ASN A 218 -14.36 6.62 -6.19
N LYS A 219 -13.87 6.00 -5.12
CA LYS A 219 -13.96 6.47 -3.74
C LYS A 219 -12.59 6.73 -3.14
N VAL A 220 -11.74 5.71 -3.09
CA VAL A 220 -10.38 5.80 -2.56
C VAL A 220 -9.39 6.14 -3.68
N ILE A 221 -9.43 7.40 -4.08
CA ILE A 221 -8.64 7.90 -5.20
C ILE A 221 -7.23 8.24 -4.74
N GLN A 222 -6.24 7.79 -5.52
CA GLN A 222 -4.85 8.20 -5.39
C GLN A 222 -4.23 8.50 -6.75
N TYR A 223 -3.17 9.31 -6.72
CA TYR A 223 -2.50 9.82 -7.89
C TYR A 223 -1.03 9.39 -7.83
N HIS A 224 -0.66 8.46 -8.69
CA HIS A 224 0.70 7.94 -8.78
C HIS A 224 1.58 8.94 -9.55
N LEU A 225 2.60 9.43 -8.90
CA LEU A 225 3.60 10.33 -9.48
C LEU A 225 4.40 9.59 -10.55
N TYR A 226 4.69 10.26 -11.64
CA TYR A 226 5.42 9.68 -12.74
C TYR A 226 6.86 9.35 -12.35
N HIS A 227 7.26 8.13 -12.65
CA HIS A 227 8.65 7.70 -12.74
C HIS A 227 8.80 6.70 -13.89
N PRO A 228 10.00 6.55 -14.47
CA PRO A 228 10.25 5.49 -15.44
C PRO A 228 9.96 4.11 -14.84
N LEU A 229 9.26 3.27 -15.57
CA LEU A 229 9.05 1.89 -15.16
C LEU A 229 10.33 1.09 -15.40
N ILE A 230 10.78 0.42 -14.37
CA ILE A 230 11.82 -0.61 -14.48
C ILE A 230 11.07 -1.94 -14.51
N TRP A 231 11.09 -2.59 -15.65
CA TRP A 231 10.47 -3.89 -15.86
C TRP A 231 11.50 -4.90 -16.32
N ASP A 232 11.53 -6.05 -15.66
CA ASP A 232 12.43 -7.15 -16.02
C ASP A 232 11.62 -8.45 -16.09
N GLU A 233 11.51 -9.02 -17.27
CA GLU A 233 10.74 -10.24 -17.53
C GLU A 233 11.28 -11.46 -16.75
N ASN A 234 12.60 -11.52 -16.50
CA ASN A 234 13.19 -12.60 -15.73
C ASN A 234 12.79 -12.51 -14.26
N ILE A 235 12.77 -11.28 -13.71
CA ILE A 235 12.33 -11.02 -12.34
C ILE A 235 10.85 -11.37 -12.20
N GLU A 236 10.00 -10.92 -13.12
CA GLU A 236 8.58 -11.30 -13.12
C GLU A 236 8.37 -12.81 -13.20
N SER A 237 9.06 -13.49 -14.12
CA SER A 237 8.95 -14.94 -14.28
C SER A 237 9.32 -15.71 -13.01
N ARG A 238 10.35 -15.25 -12.29
CA ARG A 238 10.76 -15.84 -11.00
C ARG A 238 9.71 -15.61 -9.92
N GLY A 239 9.19 -14.40 -9.81
CA GLY A 239 8.11 -14.08 -8.88
C GLY A 239 6.84 -14.90 -9.16
N ARG A 240 6.48 -15.07 -10.44
CA ARG A 240 5.35 -15.91 -10.86
C ARG A 240 5.52 -17.37 -10.46
N LYS A 241 6.68 -17.96 -10.68
CA LYS A 241 6.97 -19.35 -10.27
C LYS A 241 6.85 -19.51 -8.75
N LEU A 242 7.38 -18.58 -7.98
CA LEU A 242 7.24 -18.61 -6.52
C LEU A 242 5.77 -18.51 -6.11
N TYR A 243 5.00 -17.60 -6.71
CA TYR A 243 3.57 -17.48 -6.43
C TYR A 243 2.78 -18.74 -6.74
N GLU A 244 3.05 -19.39 -7.89
CA GLU A 244 2.43 -20.67 -8.27
C GLU A 244 2.77 -21.75 -7.24
N GLN A 245 4.04 -21.88 -6.85
CA GLN A 245 4.46 -22.83 -5.80
C GLN A 245 3.75 -22.58 -4.47
N LYS A 246 3.69 -21.31 -3.98
CA LYS A 246 3.01 -20.99 -2.72
C LYS A 246 1.51 -21.31 -2.77
N ARG A 247 0.88 -21.15 -3.93
CA ARG A 247 -0.51 -21.55 -4.12
C ARG A 247 -0.71 -23.07 -4.09
N ASP A 248 0.21 -23.82 -4.68
CA ASP A 248 0.18 -25.29 -4.69
C ASP A 248 0.43 -25.86 -3.28
N ASP A 249 1.34 -25.25 -2.50
CA ASP A 249 1.56 -25.55 -1.07
C ASP A 249 0.30 -25.34 -0.24
N GLY A 250 -0.53 -24.40 -0.64
CA GLY A 250 -1.88 -24.24 -0.15
C GLY A 250 -2.03 -23.63 1.25
N PHE A 251 -1.04 -22.98 1.84
CA PHE A 251 -1.12 -22.38 3.18
C PHE A 251 -1.76 -21.00 3.15
N ALA A 252 -2.87 -20.81 3.89
CA ALA A 252 -3.42 -19.47 4.08
C ALA A 252 -2.54 -18.60 4.98
N GLN A 253 -1.79 -19.20 5.90
CA GLN A 253 -0.80 -18.55 6.74
C GLN A 253 0.60 -18.85 6.18
N CYS A 254 1.35 -17.82 5.77
CA CYS A 254 2.70 -18.04 5.26
C CYS A 254 3.65 -18.48 6.37
N LEU A 255 4.64 -19.29 6.03
CA LEU A 255 5.61 -19.82 6.99
C LEU A 255 6.67 -18.76 7.35
N ASN A 256 7.05 -17.94 6.39
CA ASN A 256 8.09 -16.93 6.54
C ASN A 256 7.48 -15.52 6.49
N GLY A 257 6.68 -15.14 7.47
CA GLY A 257 6.02 -13.84 7.57
C GLY A 257 6.46 -13.05 8.80
N ILE A 258 5.51 -12.38 9.45
CA ILE A 258 5.70 -11.67 10.73
C ILE A 258 6.37 -12.60 11.75
N GLU A 259 5.90 -13.83 11.84
CA GLU A 259 6.52 -14.89 12.62
C GLU A 259 7.18 -15.92 11.70
N LYS A 260 8.31 -16.53 12.15
CA LYS A 260 8.97 -17.60 11.43
C LYS A 260 8.42 -18.93 11.93
N LEU A 261 7.53 -19.50 11.12
CA LEU A 261 6.82 -20.74 11.46
C LEU A 261 7.54 -21.95 10.84
N SER A 262 7.49 -23.08 11.55
CA SER A 262 7.94 -24.36 11.03
C SER A 262 6.75 -25.30 10.85
N ILE A 263 6.76 -26.10 9.79
CA ILE A 263 5.78 -27.18 9.63
C ILE A 263 6.07 -28.20 10.73
N LYS A 264 5.14 -28.33 11.70
CA LYS A 264 5.18 -29.49 12.59
C LYS A 264 4.73 -30.68 11.79
N VAL A 265 5.68 -31.52 11.34
CA VAL A 265 5.34 -32.85 10.82
C VAL A 265 4.84 -33.65 12.01
N GLN A 266 3.55 -33.86 12.12
CA GLN A 266 3.01 -34.91 12.98
C GLN A 266 3.40 -36.23 12.30
N TYR A 267 4.35 -36.93 12.88
CA TYR A 267 4.49 -38.35 12.64
C TYR A 267 3.35 -39.00 13.42
N ASP A 268 2.35 -39.50 12.71
CA ASP A 268 1.37 -40.43 13.30
C ASP A 268 2.14 -41.70 13.65
N ASP A 269 2.26 -41.98 14.94
CA ASP A 269 2.82 -43.20 15.54
C ASP A 269 1.88 -44.42 15.32
#